data_21765171178da0ea7e47054a34fc43c1
#
_entry.id   21765171178da0ea7e47054a34fc43c1
#
_cell.length_a   1.000
_cell.length_b   1.000
_cell.length_c   1.000
_cell.angle_alpha   90.00
_cell.angle_beta   90.00
_cell.angle_gamma   90.00
#
_symmetry.space_group_name_H-M   'P 1'
#
loop_
_entity.id
_entity.type
_entity.pdbx_description
1 polymer ?
#
loop_
_entity_poly.entity_id
_entity_poly.type
_entity_poly.pdbx_seq_one_letter_code
_entity_poly.pdbx_strand_id
1 'polypeptide(L)'
;MIEKRDYFQLLLHFLLIVVLSLIQIIYPIFVSEILTVQSTVNSIFVIVCSLIIGKMIVNICDLILSGSMYWNFFKRLRMKLIHNLIYMDYEDILKRSVGELTQTVENDSSQVIEFYLVFLMTLLKDILFLLGVVCIAFIKSWII
;
A
#
# COMPACT_ATOMS: atom_id res chain seq x y z
N MET A 1 15.00 0.20 -15.33
CA MET A 1 14.06 0.63 -16.36
C MET A 1 12.70 0.04 -16.00
N ILE A 2 11.68 0.87 -15.80
CA ILE A 2 10.34 0.44 -15.41
C ILE A 2 9.65 -0.09 -16.68
N GLU A 3 9.20 -1.33 -16.66
CA GLU A 3 8.49 -1.92 -17.80
C GLU A 3 7.03 -1.45 -17.85
N LYS A 4 6.38 -1.52 -19.02
CA LYS A 4 4.95 -1.18 -19.17
C LYS A 4 4.04 -1.94 -18.19
N ARG A 5 4.43 -3.17 -17.85
CA ARG A 5 3.74 -4.01 -16.86
C ARG A 5 3.78 -3.43 -15.45
N ASP A 6 4.88 -2.78 -15.09
CA ASP A 6 5.04 -2.17 -13.76
C ASP A 6 4.16 -0.94 -13.59
N TYR A 7 4.04 -0.12 -14.65
CA TYR A 7 3.11 1.02 -14.64
C TYR A 7 1.66 0.56 -14.47
N PHE A 8 1.28 -0.54 -15.12
CA PHE A 8 -0.05 -1.11 -14.97
C PHE A 8 -0.29 -1.63 -13.55
N GLN A 9 0.68 -2.32 -12.95
CA GLN A 9 0.60 -2.79 -11.56
C GLN A 9 0.54 -1.63 -10.57
N LEU A 10 1.35 -0.58 -10.75
CA LEU A 10 1.31 0.63 -9.93
C LEU A 10 -0.04 1.34 -10.04
N LEU A 11 -0.60 1.47 -11.23
CA LEU A 11 -1.91 2.08 -11.44
C LEU A 11 -3.01 1.27 -10.78
N LEU A 12 -2.98 -0.05 -10.92
CA LEU A 12 -3.93 -0.95 -10.29
C LEU A 12 -3.86 -0.87 -8.75
N HIS A 13 -2.64 -0.84 -8.21
CA HIS A 13 -2.41 -0.69 -6.77
C HIS A 13 -2.90 0.67 -6.25
N PHE A 14 -2.61 1.75 -6.98
CA PHE A 14 -3.13 3.08 -6.67
C PHE A 14 -4.68 3.10 -6.66
N LEU A 15 -5.32 2.47 -7.64
CA LEU A 15 -6.78 2.37 -7.72
C LEU A 15 -7.34 1.59 -6.51
N LEU A 16 -6.70 0.48 -6.11
CA LEU A 16 -7.08 -0.26 -4.89
C LEU A 16 -6.94 0.59 -3.63
N ILE A 17 -5.87 1.37 -3.50
CA ILE A 17 -5.68 2.30 -2.37
C ILE A 17 -6.83 3.31 -2.30
N VAL A 18 -7.23 3.89 -3.44
CA VAL A 18 -8.37 4.83 -3.51
C VAL A 18 -9.66 4.14 -3.07
N VAL A 19 -9.93 2.93 -3.57
CA VAL A 19 -11.12 2.14 -3.17
C VAL A 19 -11.12 1.84 -1.68
N LEU A 20 -9.98 1.41 -1.13
CA LEU A 20 -9.84 1.14 0.32
C LEU A 20 -10.07 2.39 1.16
N SER A 21 -9.53 3.55 0.76
CA SER A 21 -9.74 4.81 1.47
C SER A 21 -11.21 5.24 1.42
N LEU A 22 -11.90 5.07 0.29
CA LEU A 22 -13.33 5.36 0.17
C LEU A 22 -14.18 4.45 1.08
N ILE A 23 -13.91 3.15 1.08
CA ILE A 23 -14.59 2.20 1.98
C ILE A 23 -14.38 2.61 3.45
N GLN A 24 -13.16 2.99 3.81
CA GLN A 24 -12.81 3.38 5.18
C GLN A 24 -13.52 4.67 5.62
N ILE A 25 -13.80 5.60 4.70
CA ILE A 25 -14.52 6.84 4.95
C ILE A 25 -16.04 6.59 5.02
N ILE A 26 -16.58 5.79 4.11
CA ILE A 26 -18.03 5.52 4.00
C ILE A 26 -18.52 4.64 5.15
N TYR A 27 -17.70 3.71 5.62
CA TYR A 27 -18.05 2.75 6.66
C TYR A 27 -18.64 3.41 7.94
N PRO A 28 -17.98 4.37 8.62
CA PRO A 28 -18.53 4.98 9.83
C PRO A 28 -19.80 5.79 9.57
N ILE A 29 -19.98 6.37 8.38
CA ILE A 29 -21.19 7.12 8.01
C ILE A 29 -22.37 6.17 7.91
N PHE A 30 -22.21 5.06 7.19
CA PHE A 30 -23.24 4.05 7.06
C PHE A 30 -23.63 3.45 8.41
N VAL A 31 -22.67 3.14 9.26
CA VAL A 31 -22.93 2.62 10.59
C VAL A 31 -23.71 3.63 11.44
N SER A 32 -23.35 4.92 11.38
CA SER A 32 -24.07 5.96 12.13
C SER A 32 -25.52 6.14 11.66
N GLU A 33 -25.80 6.08 10.36
CA GLU A 33 -27.15 6.19 9.79
C GLU A 33 -28.02 4.98 10.15
N ILE A 34 -27.46 3.77 10.06
CA ILE A 34 -28.17 2.54 10.42
C ILE A 34 -28.57 2.54 11.90
N LEU A 35 -27.73 3.07 12.79
CA LEU A 35 -28.04 3.17 14.21
C LEU A 35 -29.14 4.17 14.54
N THR A 36 -29.37 5.18 13.69
CA THR A 36 -30.44 6.17 13.86
C THR A 36 -31.78 5.71 13.29
N VAL A 37 -31.76 4.80 12.33
CA VAL A 37 -32.99 4.20 11.75
C VAL A 37 -33.40 3.02 12.65
N GLN A 38 -34.67 2.99 13.05
CA GLN A 38 -35.27 1.93 13.90
C GLN A 38 -35.44 0.61 13.13
N SER A 39 -34.35 0.15 12.49
CA SER A 39 -34.32 -1.09 11.74
C SER A 39 -34.12 -2.28 12.69
N THR A 40 -34.65 -3.44 12.32
CA THR A 40 -34.50 -4.66 13.12
C THR A 40 -33.01 -5.00 13.30
N VAL A 41 -32.61 -5.36 14.51
CA VAL A 41 -31.22 -5.68 14.90
C VAL A 41 -30.56 -6.67 13.92
N ASN A 42 -31.32 -7.63 13.40
CA ASN A 42 -30.83 -8.61 12.42
C ASN A 42 -30.40 -7.97 11.10
N SER A 43 -31.12 -6.98 10.60
CA SER A 43 -30.76 -6.30 9.32
C SER A 43 -29.49 -5.49 9.46
N ILE A 44 -29.32 -4.82 10.59
CA ILE A 44 -28.11 -4.05 10.92
C ILE A 44 -26.89 -5.00 10.96
N PHE A 45 -27.02 -6.12 11.67
CA PHE A 45 -25.95 -7.10 11.81
C PHE A 45 -25.49 -7.65 10.45
N VAL A 46 -26.42 -8.03 9.57
CA VAL A 46 -26.10 -8.54 8.23
C VAL A 46 -25.35 -7.50 7.38
N ILE A 47 -25.80 -6.23 7.40
CA ILE A 47 -25.15 -5.16 6.65
C ILE A 47 -23.72 -4.89 7.16
N VAL A 48 -23.54 -4.79 8.48
CA VAL A 48 -22.22 -4.57 9.07
C VAL A 48 -21.27 -5.73 8.75
N CYS A 49 -21.72 -6.97 8.89
CA CYS A 49 -20.93 -8.14 8.52
C CYS A 49 -20.52 -8.14 7.04
N SER A 50 -21.45 -7.81 6.13
CA SER A 50 -21.16 -7.77 4.70
C SER A 50 -20.11 -6.70 4.34
N LEU A 51 -20.16 -5.52 4.98
CA LEU A 51 -19.17 -4.46 4.82
C LEU A 51 -17.78 -4.87 5.34
N ILE A 52 -17.72 -5.54 6.48
CA ILE A 52 -16.46 -6.05 7.04
C ILE A 52 -15.85 -7.09 6.10
N ILE A 53 -16.64 -8.04 5.63
CA ILE A 53 -16.17 -9.07 4.68
C ILE A 53 -15.68 -8.44 3.38
N GLY A 54 -16.42 -7.48 2.82
CA GLY A 54 -16.00 -6.73 1.63
C GLY A 54 -14.66 -6.03 1.83
N LYS A 55 -14.47 -5.33 2.95
CA LYS A 55 -13.19 -4.70 3.31
C LYS A 55 -12.06 -5.72 3.44
N MET A 56 -12.30 -6.88 4.04
CA MET A 56 -11.30 -7.94 4.17
C MET A 56 -10.85 -8.46 2.81
N ILE A 57 -11.79 -8.70 1.89
CA ILE A 57 -11.47 -9.16 0.52
C ILE A 57 -10.57 -8.15 -0.20
N VAL A 58 -10.93 -6.86 -0.17
CA VAL A 58 -10.12 -5.82 -0.83
C VAL A 58 -8.73 -5.70 -0.20
N ASN A 59 -8.62 -5.81 1.13
CA ASN A 59 -7.32 -5.81 1.81
C ASN A 59 -6.45 -7.01 1.41
N ILE A 60 -7.03 -8.19 1.24
CA ILE A 60 -6.30 -9.39 0.78
C ILE A 60 -5.79 -9.18 -0.66
N CYS A 61 -6.62 -8.64 -1.54
CA CYS A 61 -6.20 -8.31 -2.91
C CYS A 61 -5.05 -7.29 -2.93
N ASP A 62 -5.11 -6.26 -2.09
CA ASP A 62 -4.06 -5.26 -1.94
C ASP A 62 -2.75 -5.88 -1.44
N LEU A 63 -2.83 -6.76 -0.44
CA LEU A 63 -1.67 -7.49 0.10
C LEU A 63 -0.98 -8.37 -0.96
N ILE A 64 -1.75 -9.10 -1.75
CA ILE A 64 -1.21 -9.96 -2.81
C ILE A 64 -0.55 -9.13 -3.89
N LEU A 65 -1.19 -8.02 -4.31
CA LEU A 65 -0.66 -7.15 -5.34
C LEU A 65 0.62 -6.45 -4.89
N SER A 66 0.62 -5.86 -3.69
CA SER A 66 1.79 -5.19 -3.11
C SER A 66 2.96 -6.15 -2.90
N GLY A 67 2.69 -7.37 -2.44
CA GLY A 67 3.69 -8.42 -2.30
C GLY A 67 4.32 -8.83 -3.65
N SER A 68 3.50 -9.00 -4.68
CA SER A 68 3.99 -9.29 -6.04
C SER A 68 4.87 -8.16 -6.59
N MET A 69 4.47 -6.90 -6.37
CA MET A 69 5.26 -5.73 -6.76
C MET A 69 6.58 -5.68 -6.01
N TYR A 70 6.55 -5.86 -4.68
CA TYR A 70 7.74 -5.87 -3.84
C TYR A 70 8.80 -6.87 -4.36
N TRP A 71 8.40 -8.14 -4.63
CA TRP A 71 9.30 -9.16 -5.13
C TRP A 71 9.87 -8.84 -6.52
N ASN A 72 9.07 -8.29 -7.41
CA ASN A 72 9.52 -7.91 -8.75
C ASN A 72 10.57 -6.78 -8.70
N PHE A 73 10.34 -5.76 -7.88
CA PHE A 73 11.27 -4.65 -7.70
C PHE A 73 12.53 -5.11 -6.96
N PHE A 74 12.39 -5.90 -5.91
CA PHE A 74 13.51 -6.46 -5.15
C PHE A 74 14.44 -7.29 -6.04
N LYS A 75 13.89 -8.20 -6.82
CA LYS A 75 14.67 -9.02 -7.74
C LYS A 75 15.45 -8.17 -8.75
N ARG A 76 14.81 -7.16 -9.32
CA ARG A 76 15.47 -6.28 -10.31
C ARG A 76 16.57 -5.42 -9.69
N LEU A 77 16.30 -4.82 -8.54
CA LEU A 77 17.28 -4.01 -7.83
C LEU A 77 18.50 -4.85 -7.45
N ARG A 78 18.25 -6.04 -6.89
CA ARG A 78 19.30 -6.99 -6.52
C ARG A 78 20.14 -7.41 -7.73
N MET A 79 19.51 -7.76 -8.84
CA MET A 79 20.22 -8.11 -10.08
C MET A 79 21.07 -6.96 -10.61
N LYS A 80 20.56 -5.73 -10.54
CA LYS A 80 21.32 -4.54 -10.95
C LYS A 80 22.52 -4.29 -10.04
N LEU A 81 22.36 -4.46 -8.72
CA LEU A 81 23.45 -4.31 -7.77
C LEU A 81 24.53 -5.38 -7.99
N ILE A 82 24.14 -6.64 -8.16
CA ILE A 82 25.08 -7.74 -8.46
C ILE A 82 25.81 -7.47 -9.79
N HIS A 83 25.10 -7.03 -10.81
CA HIS A 83 25.72 -6.67 -12.09
C HIS A 83 26.75 -5.56 -11.91
N ASN A 84 26.43 -4.50 -11.19
CA ASN A 84 27.37 -3.41 -10.93
C ASN A 84 28.59 -3.88 -10.14
N LEU A 85 28.41 -4.81 -9.17
CA LEU A 85 29.53 -5.38 -8.42
C LEU A 85 30.47 -6.21 -9.29
N ILE A 86 29.95 -6.96 -10.26
CA ILE A 86 30.78 -7.77 -11.18
C ILE A 86 31.65 -6.89 -12.07
N TYR A 87 31.17 -5.69 -12.44
CA TYR A 87 31.91 -4.73 -13.29
C TYR A 87 32.64 -3.66 -12.49
N MET A 88 32.72 -3.80 -11.17
CA MET A 88 33.47 -2.90 -10.30
C MET A 88 34.98 -3.19 -10.40
N ASP A 89 35.80 -2.15 -10.32
CA ASP A 89 37.25 -2.32 -10.35
C ASP A 89 37.72 -3.18 -9.15
N TYR A 90 38.66 -4.07 -9.43
CA TYR A 90 39.19 -5.03 -8.43
C TYR A 90 39.73 -4.33 -7.20
N GLU A 91 40.39 -3.17 -7.35
CA GLU A 91 40.90 -2.38 -6.24
C GLU A 91 39.81 -1.88 -5.29
N ASP A 92 38.65 -1.54 -5.82
CA ASP A 92 37.49 -1.08 -5.03
C ASP A 92 36.76 -2.21 -4.32
N ILE A 93 36.78 -3.41 -4.90
CA ILE A 93 36.29 -4.64 -4.26
C ILE A 93 37.18 -5.02 -3.09
N LEU A 94 38.49 -4.94 -3.24
CA LEU A 94 39.45 -5.29 -2.16
C LEU A 94 39.36 -4.35 -0.95
N LYS A 95 38.93 -3.11 -1.13
CA LYS A 95 38.72 -2.12 -0.04
C LYS A 95 37.49 -2.43 0.83
N ARG A 96 36.61 -3.27 0.37
CA ARG A 96 35.36 -3.61 1.05
C ARG A 96 35.37 -5.05 1.56
N SER A 97 34.81 -5.27 2.72
CA SER A 97 34.62 -6.63 3.23
C SER A 97 33.50 -7.35 2.50
N VAL A 98 33.60 -8.67 2.36
CA VAL A 98 32.53 -9.49 1.79
C VAL A 98 31.19 -9.29 2.53
N GLY A 99 31.25 -9.12 3.86
CA GLY A 99 30.08 -8.86 4.70
C GLY A 99 29.40 -7.52 4.35
N GLU A 100 30.18 -6.47 4.11
CA GLU A 100 29.68 -5.16 3.71
C GLU A 100 28.99 -5.20 2.34
N LEU A 101 29.58 -5.90 1.36
CA LEU A 101 28.97 -6.09 0.05
C LEU A 101 27.66 -6.89 0.11
N THR A 102 27.64 -7.94 0.94
CA THR A 102 26.43 -8.73 1.17
C THR A 102 25.35 -7.91 1.85
N GLN A 103 25.70 -7.10 2.85
CA GLN A 103 24.78 -6.20 3.52
C GLN A 103 24.15 -5.21 2.54
N THR A 104 24.94 -4.59 1.66
CA THR A 104 24.44 -3.65 0.64
C THR A 104 23.46 -4.33 -0.33
N VAL A 105 23.78 -5.55 -0.77
CA VAL A 105 22.92 -6.27 -1.73
C VAL A 105 21.64 -6.78 -1.09
N GLU A 106 21.65 -7.20 0.15
CA GLU A 106 20.49 -7.83 0.80
C GLU A 106 19.69 -6.86 1.67
N ASN A 107 20.34 -6.19 2.61
CA ASN A 107 19.65 -5.34 3.57
C ASN A 107 19.32 -3.96 3.01
N ASP A 108 20.29 -3.27 2.41
CA ASP A 108 20.05 -1.90 1.92
C ASP A 108 19.06 -1.90 0.77
N SER A 109 19.10 -2.92 -0.10
CA SER A 109 18.13 -3.06 -1.18
C SER A 109 16.70 -3.31 -0.68
N SER A 110 16.52 -4.12 0.38
CA SER A 110 15.20 -4.34 0.97
C SER A 110 14.67 -3.08 1.64
N GLN A 111 15.49 -2.35 2.39
CA GLN A 111 15.09 -1.10 3.05
C GLN A 111 14.68 -0.02 2.04
N VAL A 112 15.40 0.11 0.92
CA VAL A 112 15.03 1.05 -0.15
C VAL A 112 13.65 0.71 -0.72
N ILE A 113 13.36 -0.55 -0.98
CA ILE A 113 12.09 -0.97 -1.55
C ILE A 113 10.96 -0.84 -0.52
N GLU A 114 11.19 -1.21 0.73
CA GLU A 114 10.22 -0.99 1.82
C GLU A 114 9.87 0.48 1.95
N PHE A 115 10.85 1.37 1.91
CA PHE A 115 10.59 2.81 1.94
C PHE A 115 9.73 3.27 0.76
N TYR A 116 10.08 2.89 -0.47
CA TYR A 116 9.35 3.37 -1.64
C TYR A 116 7.98 2.71 -1.84
N LEU A 117 7.86 1.41 -1.66
CA LEU A 117 6.61 0.71 -1.94
C LEU A 117 5.69 0.62 -0.72
N VAL A 118 6.22 0.36 0.47
CA VAL A 118 5.38 0.19 1.65
C VAL A 118 5.10 1.53 2.30
N PHE A 119 6.14 2.29 2.66
CA PHE A 119 5.98 3.53 3.39
C PHE A 119 5.25 4.60 2.58
N LEU A 120 5.68 4.88 1.33
CA LEU A 120 5.05 5.93 0.50
C LEU A 120 3.60 5.59 0.14
N MET A 121 3.29 4.32 -0.16
CA MET A 121 1.92 3.91 -0.47
C MET A 121 1.01 3.96 0.75
N THR A 122 1.52 3.57 1.93
CA THR A 122 0.77 3.70 3.18
C THR A 122 0.51 5.17 3.51
N LEU A 123 1.51 6.02 3.40
CA LEU A 123 1.38 7.45 3.63
C LEU A 123 0.37 8.10 2.67
N LEU A 124 0.38 7.72 1.40
CA LEU A 124 -0.60 8.17 0.41
C LEU A 124 -2.03 7.77 0.81
N LYS A 125 -2.22 6.53 1.26
CA LYS A 125 -3.50 6.02 1.75
C LYS A 125 -4.00 6.84 2.95
N ASP A 126 -3.13 7.13 3.91
CA ASP A 126 -3.49 7.88 5.13
C ASP A 126 -3.81 9.33 4.81
N ILE A 127 -3.10 9.96 3.88
CA ILE A 127 -3.40 11.32 3.40
C ILE A 127 -4.75 11.34 2.71
N LEU A 128 -5.06 10.41 1.82
CA LEU A 128 -6.36 10.33 1.14
C LEU A 128 -7.50 10.14 2.13
N PHE A 129 -7.31 9.28 3.14
CA PHE A 129 -8.27 9.09 4.21
C PHE A 129 -8.52 10.37 5.00
N LEU A 130 -7.46 11.05 5.44
CA LEU A 130 -7.54 12.29 6.21
C LEU A 130 -8.27 13.39 5.42
N LEU A 131 -7.90 13.58 4.15
CA LEU A 131 -8.57 14.54 3.26
C LEU A 131 -10.08 14.22 3.13
N GLY A 132 -10.43 12.96 2.97
CA GLY A 132 -11.82 12.53 2.88
C GLY A 132 -12.62 12.82 4.15
N VAL A 133 -12.04 12.56 5.32
CA VAL A 133 -12.68 12.85 6.61
C VAL A 133 -12.89 14.35 6.78
N VAL A 134 -11.87 15.16 6.45
CA VAL A 134 -11.97 16.64 6.51
C VAL A 134 -13.05 17.15 5.58
N CYS A 135 -13.11 16.67 4.32
CA CYS A 135 -14.14 17.05 3.37
C CYS A 135 -15.56 16.76 3.91
N ILE A 136 -15.78 15.57 4.48
CA ILE A 136 -17.08 15.20 5.04
C ILE A 136 -17.44 16.07 6.24
N ALA A 137 -16.47 16.36 7.13
CA ALA A 137 -16.68 17.24 8.27
C ALA A 137 -17.12 18.64 7.83
N PHE A 138 -16.48 19.20 6.80
CA PHE A 138 -16.87 20.48 6.22
C PHE A 138 -18.30 20.44 5.63
N ILE A 139 -18.64 19.41 4.86
CA ILE A 139 -19.97 19.27 4.26
C ILE A 139 -21.04 19.20 5.36
N LYS A 140 -20.83 18.38 6.39
CA LYS A 140 -21.77 18.29 7.53
C LYS A 140 -21.89 19.59 8.31
N SER A 141 -20.76 20.28 8.56
CA SER A 141 -20.75 21.59 9.25
C SER A 141 -21.48 22.68 8.47
N TRP A 142 -21.53 22.60 7.13
CA TRP A 142 -22.21 23.59 6.29
C TRP A 142 -23.72 23.35 6.17
N ILE A 143 -24.18 22.14 6.47
CA ILE A 143 -25.61 21.75 6.35
C ILE A 143 -26.36 21.96 7.68
N ILE A 144 -25.65 22.15 8.79
CA ILE A 144 -26.21 22.46 10.12
C ILE A 144 -26.24 23.98 10.32
#